data_11eb51dbdc57c8c2c56bb5b92785817a
#
_entry.id   11eb51dbdc57c8c2c56bb5b92785817a
#
_cell.length_a   1.000
_cell.length_b   1.000
_cell.length_c   1.000
_cell.angle_alpha   90.00
_cell.angle_beta   90.00
_cell.angle_gamma   90.00
#
_symmetry.space_group_name_H-M   'P 1'
#
loop_
_entity.id
_entity.type
_entity.pdbx_description
1 polymer ?
#
loop_
_entity_poly.entity_id
_entity_poly.type
_entity_poly.pdbx_seq_one_letter_code
_entity_poly.pdbx_strand_id
1 'polypeptide(L)'
;MKARIIHSMRSVVSIIARGGVFASFYLPAALQWVAANGPQATPSINAPASTPAHEIQTLAWFTLSITGGIFFVVGGLLTYAVVKYRAKAGDPPSEPAQIYGSTQIELAWTVIPILIVLVLFLTTARLIFAIQDAPEPESALDVTVIGHQFWWEFRYPKLGIVTANELHVPLSSTKDPQPTFLSLLSADVDHSFWVPQLAGKTDLIPNHPNTTWMDPLRPGMYVGQCAQFCGAEHALMLLRVYVDTPDQFSAWVKNQQQPAANDPRVEAGRRVFETEACMNCHAIRGTAATGKFGPDLTHLMSRQTLAAGAAPNTAENLKAWIKDPATFKPGCLMPAMQLSDEQVDQLTDYLSTLR
;
A
#
# COMPACT_ATOMS: atom_id res chain seq x y z
N MET A 1 -34.61 -22.49 39.72
CA MET A 1 -33.70 -22.41 38.55
C MET A 1 -33.44 -20.97 38.03
N LYS A 2 -34.30 -19.97 38.38
CA LYS A 2 -34.14 -18.57 37.94
C LYS A 2 -33.06 -17.75 38.67
N ALA A 3 -32.69 -18.10 39.91
CA ALA A 3 -31.69 -17.36 40.71
C ALA A 3 -30.24 -17.57 40.28
N ARG A 4 -29.87 -18.65 39.60
CA ARG A 4 -28.50 -18.94 39.13
C ARG A 4 -28.12 -18.18 37.87
N ILE A 5 -29.05 -17.79 37.02
CA ILE A 5 -28.75 -17.11 35.75
C ILE A 5 -28.43 -15.62 35.98
N ILE A 6 -29.09 -14.98 36.95
CA ILE A 6 -28.87 -13.56 37.27
C ILE A 6 -27.52 -13.36 37.96
N HIS A 7 -27.02 -14.34 38.71
CA HIS A 7 -25.73 -14.28 39.35
C HIS A 7 -24.58 -14.43 38.35
N SER A 8 -24.77 -15.22 37.28
CA SER A 8 -23.79 -15.40 36.19
C SER A 8 -23.63 -14.13 35.34
N MET A 9 -24.70 -13.40 35.03
CA MET A 9 -24.61 -12.14 34.25
C MET A 9 -23.94 -11.00 35.04
N ARG A 10 -24.08 -10.92 36.35
CA ARG A 10 -23.38 -9.93 37.18
C ARG A 10 -21.88 -10.21 37.29
N SER A 11 -21.48 -11.47 37.27
CA SER A 11 -20.05 -11.84 37.27
C SER A 11 -19.35 -11.48 35.97
N VAL A 12 -19.98 -11.61 34.80
CA VAL A 12 -19.40 -11.25 33.51
C VAL A 12 -19.24 -9.74 33.38
N VAL A 13 -20.20 -8.94 33.83
CA VAL A 13 -20.10 -7.46 33.83
C VAL A 13 -19.03 -6.96 34.83
N SER A 14 -18.86 -7.63 35.98
CA SER A 14 -17.82 -7.29 36.96
C SER A 14 -16.39 -7.64 36.53
N ILE A 15 -16.22 -8.64 35.67
CA ILE A 15 -14.92 -9.02 35.10
C ILE A 15 -14.47 -8.00 34.05
N ILE A 16 -15.40 -7.44 33.25
CA ILE A 16 -15.10 -6.39 32.28
C ILE A 16 -14.75 -5.06 32.97
N ALA A 17 -15.29 -4.77 34.15
CA ALA A 17 -15.03 -3.53 34.88
C ALA A 17 -13.77 -3.54 35.76
N ARG A 18 -13.15 -4.70 36.02
CA ARG A 18 -11.94 -4.83 36.86
C ARG A 18 -10.69 -5.33 36.14
N GLY A 19 -10.81 -5.67 34.86
CA GLY A 19 -9.71 -6.07 34.00
C GLY A 19 -9.12 -4.91 33.22
N GLY A 20 -8.80 -3.80 33.86
CA GLY A 20 -7.92 -2.77 33.33
C GLY A 20 -6.47 -3.26 33.28
N VAL A 21 -6.21 -4.36 32.61
CA VAL A 21 -4.88 -4.67 32.11
C VAL A 21 -4.68 -3.71 30.95
N PHE A 22 -3.98 -2.60 31.22
CA PHE A 22 -3.27 -1.89 30.17
C PHE A 22 -2.31 -2.91 29.55
N ALA A 23 -2.79 -3.66 28.56
CA ALA A 23 -1.91 -4.27 27.58
C ALA A 23 -1.22 -3.08 26.92
N SER A 24 -0.03 -2.75 27.37
CA SER A 24 0.91 -1.93 26.63
C SER A 24 1.19 -2.73 25.36
N PHE A 25 0.35 -2.52 24.33
CA PHE A 25 0.68 -2.97 23.00
C PHE A 25 1.98 -2.27 22.63
N TYR A 26 3.07 -3.00 22.70
CA TYR A 26 4.29 -2.63 22.01
C TYR A 26 3.89 -2.53 20.53
N LEU A 27 3.60 -1.31 20.07
CA LEU A 27 3.51 -1.02 18.67
C LEU A 27 4.84 -1.48 18.06
N PRO A 28 4.82 -2.33 17.02
CA PRO A 28 6.06 -2.74 16.36
C PRO A 28 6.84 -1.49 15.97
N ALA A 29 8.17 -1.56 16.06
CA ALA A 29 9.08 -0.42 15.85
C ALA A 29 8.78 0.35 14.54
N ALA A 30 8.31 -0.34 13.51
CA ALA A 30 7.86 0.24 12.25
C ALA A 30 6.66 1.21 12.40
N LEU A 31 5.68 0.90 13.27
CA LEU A 31 4.55 1.79 13.54
C LEU A 31 4.96 2.98 14.41
N GLN A 32 5.89 2.79 15.35
CA GLN A 32 6.46 3.88 16.15
C GLN A 32 7.28 4.83 15.27
N TRP A 33 7.97 4.29 14.27
CA TRP A 33 8.73 5.09 13.33
C TRP A 33 7.84 5.96 12.43
N VAL A 34 6.72 5.41 11.95
CA VAL A 34 5.70 6.17 11.18
C VAL A 34 5.13 7.34 12.01
N ALA A 35 4.95 7.15 13.32
CA ALA A 35 4.45 8.21 14.20
C ALA A 35 5.51 9.29 14.52
N ALA A 36 6.81 8.97 14.48
CA ALA A 36 7.90 9.86 14.86
C ALA A 36 8.36 10.83 13.75
N ASN A 37 8.01 10.59 12.49
CA ASN A 37 8.56 11.30 11.32
C ASN A 37 7.64 12.35 10.69
N GLY A 38 6.76 12.99 11.44
CA GLY A 38 5.87 14.07 10.99
C GLY A 38 4.57 13.56 10.36
N PRO A 39 3.68 14.45 9.84
CA PRO A 39 2.41 14.06 9.26
C PRO A 39 2.64 13.33 7.95
N GLN A 40 3.01 12.07 8.03
CA GLN A 40 2.99 11.17 6.90
C GLN A 40 1.53 10.97 6.53
N ALA A 41 1.21 11.20 5.27
CA ALA A 41 -0.13 10.96 4.75
C ALA A 41 -0.51 9.51 5.08
N THR A 42 -1.39 9.33 6.06
CA THR A 42 -1.92 8.01 6.38
C THR A 42 -2.61 7.49 5.11
N PRO A 43 -2.25 6.29 4.62
CA PRO A 43 -2.90 5.74 3.44
C PRO A 43 -4.41 5.68 3.69
N SER A 44 -5.19 6.40 2.90
CA SER A 44 -6.64 6.48 3.11
C SER A 44 -7.38 6.47 1.78
N ILE A 45 -8.28 5.51 1.61
CA ILE A 45 -9.23 5.46 0.49
C ILE A 45 -10.24 6.62 0.53
N ASN A 46 -10.37 7.29 1.69
CA ASN A 46 -11.32 8.39 1.88
C ASN A 46 -10.73 9.77 1.56
N ALA A 47 -9.48 9.84 1.13
CA ALA A 47 -8.81 11.08 0.77
C ALA A 47 -8.17 10.98 -0.63
N PRO A 48 -8.96 10.72 -1.69
CA PRO A 48 -8.42 10.52 -3.03
C PRO A 48 -7.70 11.78 -3.53
N ALA A 49 -6.61 11.57 -4.22
CA ALA A 49 -5.79 12.63 -4.80
C ALA A 49 -5.54 12.44 -6.31
N SER A 50 -6.23 11.48 -6.92
CA SER A 50 -6.12 11.12 -8.33
C SER A 50 -7.50 10.76 -8.88
N THR A 51 -7.70 10.92 -10.17
CA THR A 51 -8.97 10.61 -10.85
C THR A 51 -9.45 9.17 -10.59
N PRO A 52 -8.66 8.09 -10.79
CA PRO A 52 -9.14 6.73 -10.52
C PRO A 52 -9.53 6.50 -9.05
N ALA A 53 -8.76 7.07 -8.11
CA ALA A 53 -9.07 6.93 -6.69
C ALA A 53 -10.37 7.66 -6.30
N HIS A 54 -10.68 8.78 -6.95
CA HIS A 54 -11.91 9.53 -6.73
C HIS A 54 -13.15 8.76 -7.23
N GLU A 55 -13.03 8.13 -8.38
CA GLU A 55 -14.10 7.29 -8.94
C GLU A 55 -14.37 6.06 -8.05
N ILE A 56 -13.33 5.42 -7.55
CA ILE A 56 -13.46 4.30 -6.59
C ILE A 56 -14.13 4.77 -5.29
N GLN A 57 -13.75 5.93 -4.76
CA GLN A 57 -14.38 6.50 -3.57
C GLN A 57 -15.86 6.78 -3.80
N THR A 58 -16.22 7.33 -4.96
CA THR A 58 -17.62 7.63 -5.30
C THR A 58 -18.47 6.36 -5.31
N LEU A 59 -17.98 5.28 -5.93
CA LEU A 59 -18.66 3.98 -5.89
C LEU A 59 -18.74 3.42 -4.46
N ALA A 60 -17.69 3.58 -3.65
CA ALA A 60 -17.70 3.13 -2.26
C ALA A 60 -18.79 3.84 -1.44
N TRP A 61 -18.92 5.16 -1.54
CA TRP A 61 -19.97 5.92 -0.84
C TRP A 61 -21.37 5.54 -1.34
N PHE A 62 -21.54 5.33 -2.65
CA PHE A 62 -22.80 4.86 -3.21
C PHE A 62 -23.20 3.49 -2.63
N THR A 63 -22.27 2.53 -2.60
CA THR A 63 -22.49 1.20 -2.02
C THR A 63 -22.78 1.27 -0.53
N LEU A 64 -22.04 2.08 0.24
CA LEU A 64 -22.24 2.27 1.67
C LEU A 64 -23.61 2.91 1.98
N SER A 65 -24.09 3.80 1.11
CA SER A 65 -25.42 4.40 1.26
C SER A 65 -26.53 3.37 1.11
N ILE A 66 -26.43 2.49 0.12
CA ILE A 66 -27.41 1.40 -0.09
C ILE A 66 -27.34 0.40 1.07
N THR A 67 -26.15 -0.06 1.46
CA THR A 67 -25.99 -1.03 2.56
C THR A 67 -26.41 -0.43 3.90
N GLY A 68 -26.15 0.85 4.12
CA GLY A 68 -26.65 1.60 5.28
C GLY A 68 -28.19 1.64 5.31
N GLY A 69 -28.82 1.92 4.19
CA GLY A 69 -30.29 1.85 4.06
C GLY A 69 -30.85 0.48 4.41
N ILE A 70 -30.27 -0.58 3.86
CA ILE A 70 -30.64 -1.98 4.20
C ILE A 70 -30.48 -2.25 5.70
N PHE A 71 -29.35 -1.83 6.28
CA PHE A 71 -29.08 -2.00 7.71
C PHE A 71 -30.16 -1.34 8.58
N PHE A 72 -30.56 -0.09 8.27
CA PHE A 72 -31.59 0.60 9.03
C PHE A 72 -32.95 -0.03 8.87
N VAL A 73 -33.31 -0.50 7.67
CA VAL A 73 -34.59 -1.18 7.44
C VAL A 73 -34.63 -2.50 8.22
N VAL A 74 -33.65 -3.37 8.03
CA VAL A 74 -33.64 -4.70 8.68
C VAL A 74 -33.45 -4.56 10.19
N GLY A 75 -32.52 -3.71 10.64
CA GLY A 75 -32.32 -3.44 12.07
C GLY A 75 -33.52 -2.83 12.74
N GLY A 76 -34.22 -1.91 12.06
CA GLY A 76 -35.45 -1.30 12.54
C GLY A 76 -36.58 -2.32 12.68
N LEU A 77 -36.81 -3.16 11.67
CA LEU A 77 -37.84 -4.24 11.71
C LEU A 77 -37.50 -5.25 12.81
N LEU A 78 -36.25 -5.65 12.95
CA LEU A 78 -35.81 -6.57 14.02
C LEU A 78 -36.06 -5.95 15.41
N THR A 79 -35.65 -4.70 15.60
CA THR A 79 -35.85 -3.98 16.86
C THR A 79 -37.34 -3.87 17.18
N TYR A 80 -38.15 -3.50 16.19
CA TYR A 80 -39.62 -3.45 16.34
C TYR A 80 -40.18 -4.80 16.77
N ALA A 81 -39.78 -5.90 16.11
CA ALA A 81 -40.25 -7.24 16.44
C ALA A 81 -39.87 -7.65 17.86
N VAL A 82 -38.62 -7.43 18.27
CA VAL A 82 -38.11 -7.77 19.61
C VAL A 82 -38.83 -6.97 20.70
N VAL A 83 -39.08 -5.69 20.47
CA VAL A 83 -39.77 -4.83 21.46
C VAL A 83 -41.24 -5.15 21.53
N LYS A 84 -41.93 -5.28 20.39
CA LYS A 84 -43.37 -5.44 20.32
C LYS A 84 -43.84 -6.84 20.74
N TYR A 85 -43.11 -7.87 20.32
CA TYR A 85 -43.52 -9.27 20.55
C TYR A 85 -42.78 -9.93 21.73
N ARG A 86 -42.11 -9.14 22.56
CA ARG A 86 -41.43 -9.62 23.75
C ARG A 86 -42.43 -10.20 24.75
N ALA A 87 -42.24 -11.46 25.15
CA ALA A 87 -43.04 -12.09 26.21
C ALA A 87 -42.88 -11.35 27.54
N LYS A 88 -43.95 -11.04 28.22
CA LYS A 88 -43.98 -10.40 29.56
C LYS A 88 -44.23 -11.44 30.65
N ALA A 89 -43.74 -11.16 31.85
CA ALA A 89 -44.03 -12.00 33.00
C ALA A 89 -45.56 -11.95 33.27
N GLY A 90 -46.23 -13.13 33.20
CA GLY A 90 -47.66 -13.24 33.37
C GLY A 90 -48.48 -13.37 32.08
N ASP A 91 -47.83 -13.30 30.92
CA ASP A 91 -48.53 -13.59 29.67
C ASP A 91 -49.04 -15.06 29.66
N PRO A 92 -50.28 -15.34 29.25
CA PRO A 92 -50.81 -16.70 29.16
C PRO A 92 -49.99 -17.47 28.10
N PRO A 93 -49.78 -18.81 28.26
CA PRO A 93 -49.13 -19.63 27.27
C PRO A 93 -50.05 -19.78 26.05
N SER A 94 -49.96 -18.82 25.11
CA SER A 94 -50.71 -18.87 23.85
C SER A 94 -49.75 -19.08 22.71
N GLU A 95 -50.07 -19.97 21.80
CA GLU A 95 -49.32 -20.10 20.56
C GLU A 95 -49.57 -18.88 19.66
N PRO A 96 -48.54 -18.30 19.04
CA PRO A 96 -48.72 -17.22 18.08
C PRO A 96 -49.49 -17.72 16.84
N ALA A 97 -50.13 -16.78 16.14
CA ALA A 97 -50.86 -17.09 14.91
C ALA A 97 -49.97 -17.79 13.90
N GLN A 98 -50.39 -18.96 13.42
CA GLN A 98 -49.64 -19.78 12.43
C GLN A 98 -49.93 -19.23 11.04
N ILE A 99 -49.10 -18.27 10.57
CA ILE A 99 -49.22 -17.67 9.24
C ILE A 99 -48.15 -18.31 8.35
N TYR A 100 -48.55 -19.00 7.28
CA TYR A 100 -47.66 -19.80 6.42
C TYR A 100 -47.02 -19.03 5.28
N GLY A 101 -47.24 -17.74 5.16
CA GLY A 101 -46.61 -16.88 4.14
C GLY A 101 -47.53 -15.82 3.56
N SER A 102 -46.98 -14.96 2.75
CA SER A 102 -47.67 -13.93 1.97
C SER A 102 -46.93 -13.71 0.65
N THR A 103 -47.53 -14.08 -0.45
CA THR A 103 -46.93 -13.94 -1.79
C THR A 103 -46.46 -12.51 -2.09
N GLN A 104 -47.20 -11.49 -1.63
CA GLN A 104 -46.83 -10.09 -1.83
C GLN A 104 -45.55 -9.73 -1.10
N ILE A 105 -45.39 -10.18 0.16
CA ILE A 105 -44.17 -9.92 0.96
C ILE A 105 -43.01 -10.71 0.41
N GLU A 106 -43.23 -11.98 0.04
CA GLU A 106 -42.19 -12.84 -0.56
C GLU A 106 -41.69 -12.26 -1.88
N LEU A 107 -42.58 -11.78 -2.73
CA LEU A 107 -42.19 -11.11 -3.97
C LEU A 107 -41.40 -9.81 -3.68
N ALA A 108 -41.84 -9.02 -2.69
CA ALA A 108 -41.15 -7.76 -2.37
C ALA A 108 -39.73 -8.00 -1.87
N TRP A 109 -39.51 -8.94 -0.93
CA TRP A 109 -38.14 -9.18 -0.44
C TRP A 109 -37.25 -9.96 -1.40
N THR A 110 -37.80 -10.49 -2.50
CA THR A 110 -37.02 -11.12 -3.59
C THR A 110 -36.67 -10.09 -4.67
N VAL A 111 -37.66 -9.36 -5.17
CA VAL A 111 -37.45 -8.43 -6.31
C VAL A 111 -36.60 -7.22 -5.92
N ILE A 112 -36.84 -6.63 -4.74
CA ILE A 112 -36.08 -5.44 -4.32
C ILE A 112 -34.56 -5.73 -4.22
N PRO A 113 -34.10 -6.80 -3.52
CA PRO A 113 -32.68 -7.15 -3.52
C PRO A 113 -32.10 -7.46 -4.91
N ILE A 114 -32.85 -8.14 -5.76
CA ILE A 114 -32.41 -8.40 -7.15
C ILE A 114 -32.13 -7.09 -7.90
N LEU A 115 -33.03 -6.11 -7.78
CA LEU A 115 -32.85 -4.81 -8.43
C LEU A 115 -31.64 -4.05 -7.83
N ILE A 116 -31.44 -4.11 -6.52
CA ILE A 116 -30.26 -3.52 -5.86
C ILE A 116 -28.97 -4.15 -6.40
N VAL A 117 -28.91 -5.49 -6.44
CA VAL A 117 -27.73 -6.21 -6.98
C VAL A 117 -27.47 -5.84 -8.45
N LEU A 118 -28.52 -5.74 -9.26
CA LEU A 118 -28.39 -5.35 -10.66
C LEU A 118 -27.81 -3.94 -10.80
N VAL A 119 -28.28 -2.97 -10.00
CA VAL A 119 -27.75 -1.60 -10.01
C VAL A 119 -26.28 -1.57 -9.57
N LEU A 120 -25.93 -2.27 -8.48
CA LEU A 120 -24.55 -2.36 -8.01
C LEU A 120 -23.65 -3.05 -9.04
N PHE A 121 -24.13 -4.09 -9.69
CA PHE A 121 -23.37 -4.76 -10.76
C PHE A 121 -23.09 -3.83 -11.93
N LEU A 122 -24.11 -3.13 -12.44
CA LEU A 122 -23.95 -2.23 -13.59
C LEU A 122 -23.02 -1.05 -13.28
N THR A 123 -23.14 -0.46 -12.09
CA THR A 123 -22.27 0.66 -11.67
C THR A 123 -20.82 0.21 -11.48
N THR A 124 -20.61 -0.97 -10.88
CA THR A 124 -19.28 -1.56 -10.70
C THR A 124 -18.65 -1.93 -12.04
N ALA A 125 -19.39 -2.61 -12.92
CA ALA A 125 -18.90 -2.98 -14.24
C ALA A 125 -18.49 -1.74 -15.05
N ARG A 126 -19.33 -0.68 -15.05
CA ARG A 126 -18.99 0.59 -15.70
C ARG A 126 -17.67 1.17 -15.19
N LEU A 127 -17.46 1.17 -13.87
CA LEU A 127 -16.23 1.69 -13.28
C LEU A 127 -15.00 0.85 -13.66
N ILE A 128 -15.13 -0.49 -13.64
CA ILE A 128 -14.04 -1.39 -14.03
C ILE A 128 -13.61 -1.08 -15.47
N PHE A 129 -14.54 -1.01 -16.40
CA PHE A 129 -14.22 -0.65 -17.78
C PHE A 129 -13.62 0.75 -17.93
N ALA A 130 -14.14 1.73 -17.20
CA ALA A 130 -13.60 3.08 -17.23
C ALA A 130 -12.14 3.18 -16.72
N ILE A 131 -11.75 2.31 -15.79
CA ILE A 131 -10.36 2.25 -15.28
C ILE A 131 -9.48 1.41 -16.20
N GLN A 132 -9.96 0.26 -16.67
CA GLN A 132 -9.14 -0.67 -17.48
C GLN A 132 -8.93 -0.18 -18.91
N ASP A 133 -9.94 0.43 -19.51
CA ASP A 133 -9.92 0.88 -20.91
C ASP A 133 -9.65 2.40 -21.01
N ALA A 134 -9.01 2.98 -20.01
CA ALA A 134 -8.67 4.41 -20.01
C ALA A 134 -7.77 4.74 -21.22
N PRO A 135 -8.11 5.75 -22.04
CA PRO A 135 -7.30 6.13 -23.18
C PRO A 135 -5.95 6.66 -22.72
N GLU A 136 -4.87 6.12 -23.30
CA GLU A 136 -3.52 6.55 -23.03
C GLU A 136 -3.13 7.66 -24.03
N PRO A 137 -2.97 8.93 -23.58
CA PRO A 137 -2.51 10.00 -24.44
C PRO A 137 -1.02 9.87 -24.77
N GLU A 138 -0.57 10.37 -25.91
CA GLU A 138 0.86 10.34 -26.29
C GLU A 138 1.77 11.06 -25.27
N SER A 139 1.23 12.03 -24.55
CA SER A 139 1.93 12.77 -23.47
C SER A 139 2.06 11.99 -22.17
N ALA A 140 1.44 10.81 -22.05
CA ALA A 140 1.48 10.04 -20.83
C ALA A 140 2.90 9.60 -20.46
N LEU A 141 3.16 9.61 -19.16
CA LEU A 141 4.37 9.01 -18.61
C LEU A 141 4.17 7.51 -18.47
N ASP A 142 5.04 6.73 -19.13
CA ASP A 142 5.07 5.27 -18.98
C ASP A 142 6.09 4.87 -17.93
N VAL A 143 5.68 4.02 -17.00
CA VAL A 143 6.55 3.41 -16.01
C VAL A 143 6.30 1.91 -15.93
N THR A 144 7.35 1.12 -15.99
CA THR A 144 7.28 -0.31 -15.65
C THR A 144 7.58 -0.48 -14.17
N VAL A 145 6.64 -1.08 -13.46
CA VAL A 145 6.76 -1.44 -12.04
C VAL A 145 7.05 -2.92 -11.95
N ILE A 146 8.14 -3.30 -11.30
CA ILE A 146 8.51 -4.70 -11.12
C ILE A 146 8.55 -4.98 -9.62
N GLY A 147 7.73 -5.94 -9.16
CA GLY A 147 7.76 -6.44 -7.80
C GLY A 147 8.85 -7.49 -7.63
N HIS A 148 9.65 -7.35 -6.58
CA HIS A 148 10.65 -8.32 -6.13
C HIS A 148 10.40 -8.63 -4.65
N GLN A 149 10.84 -9.77 -4.16
CA GLN A 149 10.90 -10.07 -2.73
C GLN A 149 12.12 -9.36 -2.11
N PHE A 150 12.03 -8.24 -1.33
CA PHE A 150 10.79 -7.54 -0.93
C PHE A 150 10.99 -6.04 -1.21
N TRP A 151 10.99 -5.62 -2.45
CA TRP A 151 11.21 -4.24 -2.87
C TRP A 151 10.58 -3.97 -4.25
N TRP A 152 10.51 -2.69 -4.65
CA TRP A 152 9.89 -2.25 -5.89
C TRP A 152 10.93 -1.65 -6.82
N GLU A 153 10.98 -2.09 -8.06
CA GLU A 153 11.76 -1.47 -9.12
C GLU A 153 10.86 -0.65 -10.02
N PHE A 154 11.28 0.57 -10.33
CA PHE A 154 10.59 1.47 -11.25
C PHE A 154 11.50 1.80 -12.43
N ARG A 155 11.06 1.44 -13.62
CA ARG A 155 11.75 1.76 -14.89
C ARG A 155 10.92 2.77 -15.65
N TYR A 156 11.57 3.81 -16.13
CA TYR A 156 11.01 4.84 -16.99
C TYR A 156 11.63 4.68 -18.39
N PRO A 157 11.02 3.87 -19.30
CA PRO A 157 11.67 3.48 -20.56
C PRO A 157 12.02 4.68 -21.46
N LYS A 158 11.09 5.63 -21.56
CA LYS A 158 11.28 6.85 -22.38
C LYS A 158 12.34 7.82 -21.81
N LEU A 159 12.65 7.73 -20.52
CA LEU A 159 13.61 8.61 -19.84
C LEU A 159 14.97 7.95 -19.59
N GLY A 160 15.07 6.63 -19.76
CA GLY A 160 16.27 5.85 -19.47
C GLY A 160 16.64 5.81 -17.99
N ILE A 161 15.64 5.87 -17.08
CA ILE A 161 15.83 5.92 -15.63
C ILE A 161 15.37 4.59 -15.02
N VAL A 162 16.14 4.11 -14.02
CA VAL A 162 15.79 3.01 -13.14
C VAL A 162 15.96 3.47 -11.70
N THR A 163 14.93 3.30 -10.86
CA THR A 163 14.99 3.61 -9.43
C THR A 163 14.26 2.55 -8.61
N ALA A 164 14.22 2.68 -7.29
CA ALA A 164 13.62 1.69 -6.43
C ALA A 164 12.86 2.33 -5.25
N ASN A 165 11.71 1.73 -4.91
CA ASN A 165 10.86 2.01 -3.75
C ASN A 165 10.24 3.42 -3.70
N GLU A 166 10.75 4.36 -4.46
CA GLU A 166 10.25 5.74 -4.55
C GLU A 166 9.95 6.05 -6.02
N LEU A 167 8.67 6.17 -6.35
CA LEU A 167 8.14 6.48 -7.67
C LEU A 167 7.89 7.98 -7.78
N HIS A 168 8.46 8.64 -8.76
CA HIS A 168 8.20 10.04 -9.07
C HIS A 168 7.29 10.17 -10.27
N VAL A 169 6.23 10.97 -10.15
CA VAL A 169 5.25 11.20 -11.22
C VAL A 169 4.92 12.68 -11.32
N PRO A 170 4.64 13.19 -12.54
CA PRO A 170 4.25 14.59 -12.69
C PRO A 170 2.86 14.85 -12.10
N LEU A 171 2.69 16.05 -11.56
CA LEU A 171 1.38 16.57 -11.21
C LEU A 171 0.54 16.75 -12.48
N SER A 172 -0.67 16.22 -12.46
CA SER A 172 -1.67 16.38 -13.50
C SER A 172 -2.65 17.51 -13.19
N SER A 173 -3.39 17.93 -14.19
CA SER A 173 -4.49 18.87 -14.01
C SER A 173 -5.61 18.60 -15.02
N THR A 174 -6.82 19.08 -14.72
CA THR A 174 -7.96 18.95 -15.63
C THR A 174 -7.80 19.73 -16.94
N LYS A 175 -6.91 20.74 -16.98
CA LYS A 175 -6.63 21.56 -18.17
C LYS A 175 -5.48 20.99 -19.01
N ASP A 176 -4.53 20.36 -18.36
CA ASP A 176 -3.35 19.76 -18.97
C ASP A 176 -3.13 18.40 -18.30
N PRO A 177 -3.85 17.35 -18.75
CA PRO A 177 -3.75 16.01 -18.17
C PRO A 177 -2.36 15.42 -18.41
N GLN A 178 -1.71 15.00 -17.32
CA GLN A 178 -0.41 14.31 -17.33
C GLN A 178 -0.54 12.97 -16.60
N PRO A 179 -1.34 12.03 -17.12
CA PRO A 179 -1.50 10.74 -16.48
C PRO A 179 -0.22 9.91 -16.56
N THR A 180 -0.03 9.06 -15.57
CA THR A 180 1.04 8.08 -15.53
C THR A 180 0.44 6.68 -15.70
N PHE A 181 0.88 5.97 -16.74
CA PHE A 181 0.50 4.59 -16.99
C PHE A 181 1.57 3.64 -16.45
N LEU A 182 1.12 2.60 -15.77
CA LEU A 182 1.97 1.64 -15.10
C LEU A 182 1.80 0.25 -15.73
N SER A 183 2.87 -0.31 -16.28
CA SER A 183 2.97 -1.72 -16.63
C SER A 183 3.47 -2.50 -15.43
N LEU A 184 2.70 -3.46 -14.93
CA LEU A 184 2.95 -4.17 -13.68
C LEU A 184 3.46 -5.59 -13.97
N LEU A 185 4.66 -5.89 -13.51
CA LEU A 185 5.34 -7.17 -13.69
C LEU A 185 5.81 -7.72 -12.34
N SER A 186 5.92 -9.02 -12.22
CA SER A 186 6.60 -9.66 -11.09
C SER A 186 7.85 -10.38 -11.55
N ALA A 187 8.92 -10.26 -10.77
CA ALA A 187 10.18 -10.98 -10.99
C ALA A 187 10.20 -12.36 -10.31
N ASP A 188 9.31 -12.62 -9.37
CA ASP A 188 9.36 -13.82 -8.51
C ASP A 188 7.96 -14.37 -8.16
N VAL A 189 7.27 -13.82 -7.17
CA VAL A 189 5.97 -14.26 -6.68
C VAL A 189 4.89 -13.22 -6.97
N ASP A 190 3.63 -13.51 -6.63
CA ASP A 190 2.56 -12.52 -6.71
C ASP A 190 2.78 -11.37 -5.73
N HIS A 191 2.68 -10.14 -6.23
CA HIS A 191 2.62 -8.90 -5.47
C HIS A 191 1.37 -8.13 -5.85
N SER A 192 1.05 -7.05 -5.15
CA SER A 192 0.01 -6.13 -5.59
C SER A 192 0.42 -4.68 -5.31
N PHE A 193 0.42 -3.87 -6.34
CA PHE A 193 0.73 -2.45 -6.24
C PHE A 193 -0.51 -1.70 -5.73
N TRP A 194 -0.37 -0.99 -4.63
CA TRP A 194 -1.48 -0.24 -4.06
C TRP A 194 -1.03 1.06 -3.41
N VAL A 195 -1.51 2.16 -3.95
CA VAL A 195 -1.39 3.51 -3.37
C VAL A 195 -2.81 4.05 -3.20
N PRO A 196 -3.45 3.85 -2.05
CA PRO A 196 -4.89 4.04 -1.85
C PRO A 196 -5.45 5.39 -2.30
N GLN A 197 -4.64 6.45 -2.20
CA GLN A 197 -5.04 7.81 -2.57
C GLN A 197 -4.88 8.12 -4.07
N LEU A 198 -4.15 7.28 -4.82
CA LEU A 198 -3.84 7.53 -6.23
C LEU A 198 -4.48 6.54 -7.19
N ALA A 199 -4.53 5.25 -6.84
CA ALA A 199 -5.06 4.22 -7.72
C ALA A 199 -5.67 3.05 -6.94
N GLY A 200 -6.46 2.23 -7.62
CA GLY A 200 -6.92 0.93 -7.15
C GLY A 200 -5.76 -0.05 -6.97
N LYS A 201 -6.02 -1.09 -6.21
CA LYS A 201 -5.10 -2.22 -6.06
C LYS A 201 -5.05 -3.04 -7.36
N THR A 202 -3.84 -3.32 -7.86
CA THR A 202 -3.64 -4.14 -9.07
C THR A 202 -2.47 -5.11 -8.85
N ASP A 203 -2.69 -6.37 -9.20
CA ASP A 203 -1.75 -7.45 -8.93
C ASP A 203 -0.61 -7.49 -9.98
N LEU A 204 0.59 -7.84 -9.52
CA LEU A 204 1.75 -8.17 -10.31
C LEU A 204 1.90 -9.70 -10.27
N ILE A 205 1.59 -10.35 -11.38
CA ILE A 205 1.56 -11.81 -11.49
C ILE A 205 2.74 -12.26 -12.34
N PRO A 206 3.54 -13.27 -11.92
CA PRO A 206 4.63 -13.79 -12.73
C PRO A 206 4.16 -14.22 -14.12
N ASN A 207 4.88 -13.78 -15.15
CA ASN A 207 4.58 -14.08 -16.57
C ASN A 207 3.21 -13.58 -17.07
N HIS A 208 2.52 -12.73 -16.32
CA HIS A 208 1.26 -12.12 -16.73
C HIS A 208 1.28 -10.61 -16.47
N PRO A 209 1.60 -9.78 -17.46
CA PRO A 209 1.62 -8.33 -17.30
C PRO A 209 0.20 -7.79 -17.07
N ASN A 210 0.06 -6.95 -16.05
CA ASN A 210 -1.13 -6.14 -15.81
C ASN A 210 -0.83 -4.66 -16.04
N THR A 211 -1.87 -3.86 -16.12
CA THR A 211 -1.75 -2.40 -16.27
C THR A 211 -2.64 -1.67 -15.28
N THR A 212 -2.20 -0.51 -14.86
CA THR A 212 -3.01 0.46 -14.11
C THR A 212 -2.53 1.87 -14.43
N TRP A 213 -3.23 2.89 -13.97
CA TRP A 213 -2.84 4.27 -14.18
C TRP A 213 -3.23 5.15 -13.00
N MET A 214 -2.61 6.31 -12.95
CA MET A 214 -2.95 7.37 -12.01
C MET A 214 -2.90 8.72 -12.70
N ASP A 215 -3.74 9.62 -12.24
CA ASP A 215 -3.83 11.00 -12.71
C ASP A 215 -3.80 11.93 -11.48
N PRO A 216 -2.62 12.16 -10.89
CA PRO A 216 -2.51 12.84 -9.60
C PRO A 216 -2.85 14.32 -9.74
N LEU A 217 -3.82 14.79 -8.97
CA LEU A 217 -4.34 16.17 -9.01
C LEU A 217 -3.81 17.06 -7.87
N ARG A 218 -3.04 16.50 -6.95
CA ARG A 218 -2.45 17.24 -5.83
C ARG A 218 -1.01 16.83 -5.61
N PRO A 219 -0.07 17.81 -5.52
CA PRO A 219 1.34 17.50 -5.25
C PRO A 219 1.51 16.96 -3.83
N GLY A 220 2.55 16.18 -3.60
CA GLY A 220 2.88 15.64 -2.30
C GLY A 220 3.40 14.20 -2.34
N MET A 221 3.66 13.66 -1.16
CA MET A 221 4.11 12.28 -0.99
C MET A 221 2.94 11.39 -0.54
N TYR A 222 2.77 10.27 -1.24
CA TYR A 222 1.72 9.29 -0.99
C TYR A 222 2.34 7.93 -0.67
N VAL A 223 1.88 7.32 0.42
CA VAL A 223 2.37 6.01 0.86
C VAL A 223 1.58 4.90 0.19
N GLY A 224 2.30 3.92 -0.32
CA GLY A 224 1.76 2.67 -0.83
C GLY A 224 2.41 1.46 -0.17
N GLN A 225 1.86 0.29 -0.47
CA GLN A 225 2.33 -0.98 0.09
C GLN A 225 2.04 -2.14 -0.87
N CYS A 226 2.73 -3.25 -0.67
CA CYS A 226 2.33 -4.51 -1.25
C CYS A 226 1.00 -4.95 -0.62
N ALA A 227 0.03 -5.30 -1.46
CA ALA A 227 -1.33 -5.66 -1.03
C ALA A 227 -1.70 -7.12 -1.36
N GLN A 228 -0.72 -7.94 -1.79
CA GLN A 228 -0.83 -9.39 -1.97
C GLN A 228 0.28 -10.05 -1.18
N PHE A 229 -0.04 -11.08 -0.39
CA PHE A 229 0.97 -11.77 0.42
C PHE A 229 2.07 -12.37 -0.46
N CYS A 230 3.30 -11.91 -0.26
CA CYS A 230 4.46 -12.26 -1.08
C CYS A 230 5.59 -12.95 -0.29
N GLY A 231 5.41 -13.18 1.00
CA GLY A 231 6.40 -13.86 1.85
C GLY A 231 6.68 -13.14 3.18
N ALA A 232 7.83 -13.45 3.80
CA ALA A 232 8.16 -13.04 5.17
C ALA A 232 8.13 -11.53 5.40
N GLU A 233 8.60 -10.74 4.44
CA GLU A 233 8.69 -9.27 4.55
C GLU A 233 7.57 -8.53 3.81
N HIS A 234 6.44 -9.20 3.56
CA HIS A 234 5.29 -8.60 2.92
C HIS A 234 4.84 -7.27 3.58
N ALA A 235 4.80 -7.23 4.89
CA ALA A 235 4.39 -6.04 5.65
C ALA A 235 5.40 -4.88 5.58
N LEU A 236 6.67 -5.18 5.25
CA LEU A 236 7.76 -4.21 5.09
C LEU A 236 8.15 -3.98 3.63
N MET A 237 7.27 -4.34 2.70
CA MET A 237 7.41 -4.03 1.28
C MET A 237 6.57 -2.78 0.96
N LEU A 238 7.03 -1.65 1.47
CA LEU A 238 6.40 -0.34 1.31
C LEU A 238 6.92 0.35 0.05
N LEU A 239 6.17 1.36 -0.42
CA LEU A 239 6.61 2.27 -1.48
C LEU A 239 6.12 3.69 -1.19
N ARG A 240 6.73 4.65 -1.86
CA ARG A 240 6.30 6.05 -1.86
C ARG A 240 6.11 6.54 -3.28
N VAL A 241 5.08 7.35 -3.47
CA VAL A 241 4.86 8.07 -4.72
C VAL A 241 4.99 9.55 -4.45
N TYR A 242 5.92 10.18 -5.12
CA TYR A 242 6.11 11.64 -5.11
C TYR A 242 5.39 12.22 -6.33
N VAL A 243 4.36 13.00 -6.07
CA VAL A 243 3.68 13.79 -7.10
C VAL A 243 4.38 15.14 -7.15
N ASP A 244 5.21 15.31 -8.15
CA ASP A 244 6.07 16.47 -8.31
C ASP A 244 5.42 17.54 -9.20
N THR A 245 5.63 18.81 -8.87
CA THR A 245 5.32 19.88 -9.82
C THR A 245 6.15 19.71 -11.10
N PRO A 246 5.77 20.31 -12.24
CA PRO A 246 6.52 20.16 -13.50
C PRO A 246 8.01 20.49 -13.36
N ASP A 247 8.34 21.54 -12.61
CA ASP A 247 9.74 21.94 -12.38
C ASP A 247 10.49 20.93 -11.51
N GLN A 248 9.85 20.42 -10.45
CA GLN A 248 10.43 19.42 -9.57
C GLN A 248 10.64 18.09 -10.31
N PHE A 249 9.66 17.65 -11.10
CA PHE A 249 9.78 16.43 -11.90
C PHE A 249 10.91 16.55 -12.93
N SER A 250 10.98 17.68 -13.63
CA SER A 250 12.05 17.93 -14.60
C SER A 250 13.44 17.95 -13.95
N ALA A 251 13.57 18.55 -12.76
CA ALA A 251 14.82 18.58 -12.00
C ALA A 251 15.20 17.15 -11.53
N TRP A 252 14.23 16.37 -11.05
CA TRP A 252 14.43 14.98 -10.65
C TRP A 252 14.90 14.14 -11.84
N VAL A 253 14.22 14.21 -12.99
CA VAL A 253 14.62 13.51 -14.24
C VAL A 253 16.05 13.84 -14.62
N LYS A 254 16.39 15.13 -14.64
CA LYS A 254 17.73 15.59 -14.98
C LYS A 254 18.79 15.02 -14.03
N ASN A 255 18.51 14.95 -12.74
CA ASN A 255 19.41 14.35 -11.76
C ASN A 255 19.52 12.84 -11.99
N GLN A 256 18.42 12.13 -12.13
CA GLN A 256 18.40 10.68 -12.31
C GLN A 256 19.06 10.21 -13.63
N GLN A 257 19.19 11.07 -14.61
CA GLN A 257 19.89 10.78 -15.87
C GLN A 257 21.42 10.90 -15.77
N GLN A 258 21.96 11.49 -14.70
CA GLN A 258 23.40 11.59 -14.52
C GLN A 258 24.01 10.24 -14.12
N PRO A 259 25.27 9.97 -14.46
CA PRO A 259 26.01 8.86 -13.88
C PRO A 259 26.28 9.13 -12.39
N ALA A 260 26.64 8.09 -11.66
CA ALA A 260 27.09 8.22 -10.27
C ALA A 260 28.27 9.18 -10.14
N ALA A 261 28.31 9.94 -9.05
CA ALA A 261 29.43 10.81 -8.75
C ALA A 261 30.73 9.98 -8.59
N ASN A 262 31.80 10.44 -9.23
CA ASN A 262 33.14 9.85 -9.07
C ASN A 262 33.97 10.73 -8.12
N ASP A 263 34.03 10.33 -6.84
CA ASP A 263 34.79 11.03 -5.82
C ASP A 263 36.06 10.21 -5.45
N PRO A 264 37.27 10.68 -5.80
CA PRO A 264 38.48 9.95 -5.47
C PRO A 264 38.73 9.73 -3.97
N ARG A 265 38.10 10.54 -3.11
CA ARG A 265 38.27 10.43 -1.64
C ARG A 265 37.64 9.16 -1.07
N VAL A 266 36.69 8.55 -1.76
CA VAL A 266 35.99 7.34 -1.34
C VAL A 266 36.35 6.11 -2.20
N GLU A 267 37.47 6.16 -2.87
CA GLU A 267 37.98 5.08 -3.75
C GLU A 267 38.13 3.73 -3.01
N ALA A 268 38.48 3.76 -1.71
CA ALA A 268 38.57 2.55 -0.89
C ALA A 268 37.21 1.87 -0.78
N GLY A 269 36.14 2.62 -0.52
CA GLY A 269 34.78 2.09 -0.44
C GLY A 269 34.27 1.60 -1.79
N ARG A 270 34.61 2.27 -2.90
CA ARG A 270 34.30 1.79 -4.24
C ARG A 270 34.93 0.41 -4.50
N ARG A 271 36.21 0.24 -4.12
CA ARG A 271 36.88 -1.07 -4.23
C ARG A 271 36.22 -2.15 -3.40
N VAL A 272 35.80 -1.85 -2.16
CA VAL A 272 35.04 -2.79 -1.34
C VAL A 272 33.75 -3.20 -2.07
N PHE A 273 32.99 -2.25 -2.64
CA PHE A 273 31.78 -2.53 -3.40
C PHE A 273 32.04 -3.48 -4.59
N GLU A 274 33.13 -3.29 -5.30
CA GLU A 274 33.50 -4.07 -6.48
C GLU A 274 34.05 -5.45 -6.12
N THR A 275 34.81 -5.59 -5.02
CA THR A 275 35.52 -6.84 -4.65
C THR A 275 34.67 -7.76 -3.76
N GLU A 276 33.76 -7.22 -2.92
CA GLU A 276 32.94 -7.99 -1.98
C GLU A 276 31.59 -8.41 -2.59
N ALA A 277 31.53 -8.56 -3.92
CA ALA A 277 30.41 -9.07 -4.68
C ALA A 277 29.13 -8.20 -4.66
N CYS A 278 29.12 -7.00 -4.09
CA CYS A 278 27.96 -6.11 -4.09
C CYS A 278 27.48 -5.79 -5.52
N MET A 279 28.42 -5.59 -6.44
CA MET A 279 28.17 -5.31 -7.86
C MET A 279 27.46 -6.46 -8.61
N ASN A 280 27.47 -7.68 -8.08
CA ASN A 280 26.79 -8.81 -8.70
C ASN A 280 25.26 -8.67 -8.59
N CYS A 281 24.78 -8.02 -7.51
CA CYS A 281 23.36 -7.81 -7.26
C CYS A 281 22.92 -6.38 -7.61
N HIS A 282 23.76 -5.37 -7.39
CA HIS A 282 23.42 -3.97 -7.54
C HIS A 282 24.07 -3.33 -8.77
N ALA A 283 23.35 -2.42 -9.41
CA ALA A 283 23.89 -1.57 -10.46
C ALA A 283 24.25 -0.19 -9.90
N ILE A 284 25.33 0.41 -10.46
CA ILE A 284 25.70 1.81 -10.28
C ILE A 284 26.14 2.33 -11.66
N ARG A 285 25.36 3.25 -12.25
CA ARG A 285 25.61 3.78 -13.58
C ARG A 285 26.95 4.55 -13.64
N GLY A 286 27.72 4.28 -14.68
CA GLY A 286 29.04 4.86 -14.84
C GLY A 286 30.18 4.03 -14.21
N THR A 287 29.87 2.86 -13.66
CA THR A 287 30.82 1.88 -13.12
C THR A 287 30.66 0.52 -13.80
N ALA A 288 31.47 -0.46 -13.39
CA ALA A 288 31.36 -1.84 -13.86
C ALA A 288 30.17 -2.60 -13.22
N ALA A 289 29.51 -2.03 -12.22
CA ALA A 289 28.40 -2.64 -11.51
C ALA A 289 27.11 -2.60 -12.33
N THR A 290 26.65 -3.77 -12.79
CA THR A 290 25.46 -3.93 -13.64
C THR A 290 24.47 -4.96 -13.11
N GLY A 291 24.57 -5.34 -11.84
CA GLY A 291 23.69 -6.30 -11.17
C GLY A 291 22.23 -5.84 -11.19
N LYS A 292 21.28 -6.82 -11.27
CA LYS A 292 19.85 -6.56 -11.37
C LYS A 292 19.02 -7.29 -10.32
N PHE A 293 19.67 -8.03 -9.44
CA PHE A 293 18.99 -8.78 -8.39
C PHE A 293 18.59 -7.88 -7.21
N GLY A 294 19.35 -6.83 -6.95
CA GLY A 294 19.05 -5.79 -5.97
C GLY A 294 18.79 -4.44 -6.65
N PRO A 295 18.34 -3.43 -5.88
CA PRO A 295 18.09 -2.08 -6.38
C PRO A 295 19.29 -1.44 -7.09
N ASP A 296 19.02 -0.65 -8.13
CA ASP A 296 19.99 0.28 -8.68
C ASP A 296 20.36 1.32 -7.60
N LEU A 297 21.65 1.51 -7.34
CA LEU A 297 22.18 2.39 -6.29
C LEU A 297 22.76 3.69 -6.82
N THR A 298 22.67 3.98 -8.12
CA THR A 298 23.26 5.16 -8.77
C THR A 298 22.95 6.46 -8.05
N HIS A 299 21.70 6.61 -7.58
CA HIS A 299 21.21 7.76 -6.84
C HIS A 299 20.62 7.36 -5.49
N LEU A 300 21.29 6.46 -4.77
CA LEU A 300 20.83 5.92 -3.50
C LEU A 300 20.42 7.02 -2.51
N MET A 301 21.30 8.02 -2.32
CA MET A 301 21.08 9.08 -1.33
C MET A 301 20.12 10.19 -1.81
N SER A 302 19.60 10.12 -3.02
CA SER A 302 18.46 10.95 -3.44
C SER A 302 17.12 10.43 -2.89
N ARG A 303 17.08 9.18 -2.47
CA ARG A 303 15.91 8.56 -1.85
C ARG A 303 15.78 8.96 -0.39
N GLN A 304 14.56 9.03 0.12
CA GLN A 304 14.32 9.39 1.52
C GLN A 304 14.32 8.17 2.45
N THR A 305 14.17 6.95 1.89
CA THR A 305 14.10 5.72 2.67
C THR A 305 15.02 4.63 2.15
N LEU A 306 15.41 3.75 3.08
CA LEU A 306 16.09 2.48 2.83
C LEU A 306 15.14 1.30 2.99
N ALA A 307 15.56 0.13 2.49
CA ALA A 307 14.93 -1.16 2.72
C ALA A 307 13.41 -1.19 2.40
N ALA A 308 13.00 -0.55 1.29
CA ALA A 308 11.59 -0.41 0.91
C ALA A 308 10.73 0.29 1.97
N GLY A 309 11.23 1.39 2.51
CA GLY A 309 10.51 2.22 3.49
C GLY A 309 10.67 1.80 4.94
N ALA A 310 11.49 0.79 5.25
CA ALA A 310 11.67 0.30 6.62
C ALA A 310 12.48 1.26 7.50
N ALA A 311 13.33 2.10 6.95
CA ALA A 311 14.12 3.08 7.69
C ALA A 311 14.35 4.39 6.90
N PRO A 312 14.62 5.53 7.57
CA PRO A 312 15.11 6.74 6.93
C PRO A 312 16.46 6.49 6.25
N ASN A 313 16.68 7.12 5.09
CA ASN A 313 17.95 7.04 4.39
C ASN A 313 18.97 8.01 4.97
N THR A 314 19.65 7.59 6.01
CA THR A 314 20.75 8.30 6.67
C THR A 314 22.02 7.46 6.59
N ALA A 315 23.19 8.07 6.68
CA ALA A 315 24.45 7.34 6.70
C ALA A 315 24.51 6.31 7.84
N GLU A 316 23.93 6.62 8.99
CA GLU A 316 23.85 5.73 10.14
C GLU A 316 23.01 4.48 9.84
N ASN A 317 21.81 4.67 9.30
CA ASN A 317 20.93 3.54 8.93
C ASN A 317 21.51 2.76 7.75
N LEU A 318 22.15 3.44 6.79
CA LEU A 318 22.85 2.78 5.70
C LEU A 318 23.98 1.90 6.21
N LYS A 319 24.80 2.39 7.14
CA LYS A 319 25.83 1.60 7.82
C LYS A 319 25.27 0.38 8.52
N ALA A 320 24.20 0.54 9.28
CA ALA A 320 23.53 -0.56 9.97
C ALA A 320 22.95 -1.59 8.97
N TRP A 321 22.33 -1.12 7.88
CA TRP A 321 21.81 -1.96 6.80
C TRP A 321 22.91 -2.77 6.10
N ILE A 322 24.07 -2.16 5.80
CA ILE A 322 25.22 -2.84 5.18
C ILE A 322 25.76 -3.92 6.11
N LYS A 323 25.87 -3.62 7.40
CA LYS A 323 26.41 -4.53 8.40
C LYS A 323 25.54 -5.75 8.60
N ASP A 324 24.25 -5.55 8.78
CA ASP A 324 23.26 -6.61 8.96
C ASP A 324 21.87 -6.18 8.47
N PRO A 325 21.48 -6.54 7.25
CA PRO A 325 20.17 -6.22 6.70
C PRO A 325 19.01 -6.79 7.52
N ALA A 326 19.22 -7.92 8.21
CA ALA A 326 18.19 -8.57 9.03
C ALA A 326 17.76 -7.72 10.24
N THR A 327 18.58 -6.75 10.66
CA THR A 327 18.20 -5.78 11.69
C THR A 327 16.93 -4.99 11.34
N PHE A 328 16.73 -4.66 10.05
CA PHE A 328 15.56 -3.94 9.57
C PHE A 328 14.50 -4.86 8.94
N LYS A 329 14.96 -5.90 8.23
CA LYS A 329 14.12 -6.83 7.48
C LYS A 329 14.60 -8.27 7.68
N PRO A 330 14.13 -8.97 8.73
CA PRO A 330 14.63 -10.29 9.11
C PRO A 330 14.58 -11.38 8.03
N GLY A 331 13.74 -11.22 7.02
CA GLY A 331 13.61 -12.17 5.89
C GLY A 331 14.08 -11.62 4.55
N CYS A 332 14.86 -10.53 4.52
CA CYS A 332 15.35 -9.96 3.27
C CYS A 332 16.35 -10.88 2.57
N LEU A 333 16.44 -10.74 1.22
CA LEU A 333 17.34 -11.56 0.41
C LEU A 333 18.76 -11.00 0.34
N MET A 334 19.01 -9.76 0.78
CA MET A 334 20.35 -9.21 0.90
C MET A 334 21.08 -9.87 2.07
N PRO A 335 22.21 -10.58 1.83
CA PRO A 335 22.92 -11.25 2.91
C PRO A 335 23.78 -10.26 3.73
N ALA A 336 24.07 -10.61 4.98
CA ALA A 336 25.15 -9.98 5.74
C ALA A 336 26.49 -10.49 5.19
N MET A 337 27.30 -9.59 4.63
CA MET A 337 28.53 -9.95 3.91
C MET A 337 29.73 -10.19 4.84
N GLN A 338 29.55 -10.15 6.15
CA GLN A 338 30.61 -10.33 7.17
C GLN A 338 31.83 -9.41 6.99
N LEU A 339 31.58 -8.17 6.53
CA LEU A 339 32.60 -7.16 6.33
C LEU A 339 33.22 -6.73 7.68
N SER A 340 34.50 -6.36 7.65
CA SER A 340 35.13 -5.71 8.81
C SER A 340 34.50 -4.34 9.05
N ASP A 341 34.60 -3.82 10.27
CA ASP A 341 34.05 -2.49 10.61
C ASP A 341 34.67 -1.40 9.71
N GLU A 342 35.94 -1.52 9.35
CA GLU A 342 36.64 -0.61 8.42
C GLU A 342 36.03 -0.68 7.00
N GLN A 343 35.77 -1.89 6.47
CA GLN A 343 35.13 -2.07 5.15
C GLN A 343 33.70 -1.51 5.16
N VAL A 344 32.94 -1.70 6.25
CA VAL A 344 31.59 -1.12 6.41
C VAL A 344 31.66 0.40 6.38
N ASP A 345 32.62 1.01 7.07
CA ASP A 345 32.79 2.47 7.08
C ASP A 345 33.16 3.01 5.68
N GLN A 346 34.17 2.42 5.05
CA GLN A 346 34.58 2.80 3.70
C GLN A 346 33.44 2.65 2.68
N LEU A 347 32.68 1.56 2.75
CA LEU A 347 31.55 1.32 1.86
C LEU A 347 30.41 2.31 2.12
N THR A 348 30.13 2.63 3.39
CA THR A 348 29.12 3.63 3.77
C THR A 348 29.50 5.00 3.24
N ASP A 349 30.77 5.40 3.36
CA ASP A 349 31.27 6.67 2.84
C ASP A 349 31.10 6.76 1.32
N TYR A 350 31.46 5.70 0.59
CA TYR A 350 31.26 5.63 -0.85
C TYR A 350 29.78 5.73 -1.25
N LEU A 351 28.93 4.88 -0.69
CA LEU A 351 27.50 4.86 -1.03
C LEU A 351 26.80 6.17 -0.64
N SER A 352 27.29 6.88 0.37
CA SER A 352 26.78 8.20 0.80
C SER A 352 27.06 9.32 -0.22
N THR A 353 27.95 9.12 -1.18
CA THR A 353 28.20 10.07 -2.28
C THR A 353 27.24 9.92 -3.45
N LEU A 354 26.49 8.82 -3.55
CA LEU A 354 25.61 8.48 -4.66
C LEU A 354 24.28 9.27 -4.58
N ARG A 355 24.26 10.49 -5.09
CA ARG A 355 23.14 11.43 -5.02
C ARG A 355 22.51 11.75 -6.38
#